data_a39c82a499528f72fe22b848ec11e62c
#
_entry.id   a39c82a499528f72fe22b848ec11e62c
#
_cell.length_a   1.000
_cell.length_b   1.000
_cell.length_c   1.000
_cell.angle_alpha   90.00
_cell.angle_beta   90.00
_cell.angle_gamma   90.00
#
_symmetry.space_group_name_H-M   'P 1'
#
loop_
_entity.id
_entity.type
_entity.pdbx_description
1 polymer ?
#
loop_
_entity_poly.entity_id
_entity_poly.type
_entity_poly.pdbx_seq_one_letter_code
_entity_poly.pdbx_strand_id
1 'polypeptide(L)'
;MENKYEKTKNLSNSNFKRIIGVKRTIFYEMVTILITAISNKHKSGGRPPKMSVENMLLLALEYWRQYITFAELGFNYGVAESTAHDITVWVEDTLIKSGIFSLPGKKSLLDDKSLKIVLVDVTESMIERPKKNKKNIIQERRRSIQ
;
A
#
# COMPACT_ATOMS: atom_id res chain seq x y z
N MET A 1 -18.21 -3.17 16.73
CA MET A 1 -16.98 -2.97 15.91
C MET A 1 -15.80 -2.90 16.86
N GLU A 2 -14.91 -3.88 16.80
CA GLU A 2 -13.76 -3.93 17.69
C GLU A 2 -12.75 -2.85 17.27
N ASN A 3 -12.44 -1.92 18.18
CA ASN A 3 -11.50 -0.83 17.85
C ASN A 3 -10.06 -1.36 17.96
N LYS A 4 -9.51 -1.84 16.83
CA LYS A 4 -8.13 -2.36 16.77
C LYS A 4 -7.11 -1.33 17.25
N TYR A 5 -7.34 -0.04 16.98
CA TYR A 5 -6.44 1.02 17.43
C TYR A 5 -6.31 1.07 18.94
N GLU A 6 -7.41 0.90 19.70
CA GLU A 6 -7.35 0.88 21.17
C GLU A 6 -6.40 -0.21 21.69
N LYS A 7 -6.40 -1.38 21.05
CA LYS A 7 -5.47 -2.47 21.42
C LYS A 7 -4.00 -2.09 21.17
N THR A 8 -3.73 -1.21 20.20
CA THR A 8 -2.36 -0.80 19.87
C THR A 8 -1.79 0.29 20.77
N LYS A 9 -2.65 1.04 21.48
CA LYS A 9 -2.22 2.16 22.34
C LYS A 9 -1.26 1.70 23.45
N ASN A 10 -1.55 0.57 24.05
CA ASN A 10 -0.80 0.02 25.19
C ASN A 10 0.47 -0.76 24.79
N LEU A 11 0.76 -0.87 23.51
CA LEU A 11 1.96 -1.55 23.03
C LEU A 11 3.21 -0.70 23.26
N SER A 12 4.33 -1.35 23.59
CA SER A 12 5.64 -0.69 23.55
C SER A 12 5.98 -0.26 22.11
N ASN A 13 6.86 0.72 21.94
CA ASN A 13 7.26 1.19 20.60
C ASN A 13 7.87 0.09 19.72
N SER A 14 8.59 -0.85 20.32
CA SER A 14 9.15 -2.01 19.64
C SER A 14 8.05 -2.96 19.15
N ASN A 15 7.11 -3.31 20.02
CA ASN A 15 5.98 -4.18 19.67
C ASN A 15 5.04 -3.51 18.67
N PHE A 16 4.80 -2.20 18.81
CA PHE A 16 4.02 -1.43 17.86
C PHE A 16 4.61 -1.55 16.44
N LYS A 17 5.92 -1.26 16.28
CA LYS A 17 6.61 -1.40 15.00
C LYS A 17 6.55 -2.82 14.46
N ARG A 18 6.71 -3.83 15.34
CA ARG A 18 6.68 -5.25 14.94
C ARG A 18 5.31 -5.68 14.43
N ILE A 19 4.23 -5.18 15.05
CA ILE A 19 2.85 -5.56 14.70
C ILE A 19 2.31 -4.73 13.54
N ILE A 20 2.52 -3.39 13.56
CA ILE A 20 1.94 -2.46 12.58
C ILE A 20 2.83 -2.31 11.34
N GLY A 21 4.14 -2.50 11.48
CA GLY A 21 5.11 -2.37 10.37
C GLY A 21 5.80 -1.02 10.28
N VAL A 22 5.26 0.02 10.91
CA VAL A 22 5.82 1.38 10.92
C VAL A 22 6.15 1.85 12.34
N LYS A 23 7.08 2.79 12.47
CA LYS A 23 7.36 3.44 13.75
C LYS A 23 6.14 4.26 14.21
N ARG A 24 5.91 4.34 15.52
CA ARG A 24 4.78 5.08 16.09
C ARG A 24 4.78 6.57 15.69
N THR A 25 5.95 7.20 15.58
CA THR A 25 6.07 8.59 15.09
C THR A 25 5.54 8.75 13.68
N ILE A 26 5.96 7.88 12.76
CA ILE A 26 5.49 7.87 11.36
C ILE A 26 3.99 7.61 11.28
N PHE A 27 3.47 6.69 12.10
CA PHE A 27 2.04 6.42 12.17
C PHE A 27 1.24 7.68 12.54
N TYR A 28 1.67 8.45 13.54
CA TYR A 28 0.98 9.68 13.91
C TYR A 28 1.10 10.79 12.85
N GLU A 29 2.21 10.88 12.15
CA GLU A 29 2.35 11.79 10.99
C GLU A 29 1.34 11.43 9.91
N MET A 30 1.21 10.15 9.54
CA MET A 30 0.21 9.67 8.60
C MET A 30 -1.22 10.01 9.07
N VAL A 31 -1.54 9.75 10.34
CA VAL A 31 -2.85 10.08 10.93
C VAL A 31 -3.15 11.57 10.80
N THR A 32 -2.20 12.44 11.10
CA THR A 32 -2.37 13.91 11.01
C THR A 32 -2.71 14.35 9.58
N ILE A 33 -2.04 13.78 8.58
CA ILE A 33 -2.32 14.04 7.16
C ILE A 33 -3.74 13.61 6.79
N LEU A 34 -4.13 12.41 7.20
CA LEU A 34 -5.46 11.86 6.91
C LEU A 34 -6.57 12.66 7.61
N ILE A 35 -6.37 13.10 8.87
CA ILE A 35 -7.31 13.97 9.59
C ILE A 35 -7.50 15.28 8.84
N THR A 36 -6.41 15.89 8.38
CA THR A 36 -6.46 17.15 7.60
C THR A 36 -7.23 16.96 6.30
N ALA A 37 -7.01 15.85 5.60
CA ALA A 37 -7.72 15.52 4.36
C ALA A 37 -9.23 15.32 4.60
N ILE A 38 -9.62 14.61 5.66
CA ILE A 38 -11.02 14.43 6.05
C ILE A 38 -11.64 15.78 6.42
N SER A 39 -10.98 16.61 7.21
CA SER A 39 -11.48 17.93 7.59
C SER A 39 -11.74 18.81 6.37
N ASN A 40 -10.84 18.78 5.37
CA ASN A 40 -11.02 19.52 4.14
C ASN A 40 -12.20 18.99 3.30
N LYS A 41 -12.37 17.67 3.24
CA LYS A 41 -13.51 17.04 2.57
C LYS A 41 -14.84 17.41 3.24
N HIS A 42 -14.87 17.46 4.57
CA HIS A 42 -16.09 17.83 5.32
C HIS A 42 -16.47 19.29 5.22
N LYS A 43 -15.56 20.21 4.88
CA LYS A 43 -15.91 21.62 4.57
C LYS A 43 -16.91 21.72 3.43
N SER A 44 -16.91 20.76 2.50
CA SER A 44 -17.85 20.66 1.39
C SER A 44 -19.15 19.90 1.76
N GLY A 45 -19.33 19.51 3.03
CA GLY A 45 -20.45 18.72 3.50
C GLY A 45 -20.23 17.20 3.35
N GLY A 46 -21.18 16.42 3.82
CA GLY A 46 -21.19 14.98 3.71
C GLY A 46 -21.21 14.26 5.07
N ARG A 47 -21.58 12.97 5.05
CA ARG A 47 -21.65 12.16 6.27
C ARG A 47 -20.23 11.81 6.75
N PRO A 48 -19.92 12.01 8.04
CA PRO A 48 -18.63 11.57 8.59
C PRO A 48 -18.44 10.04 8.46
N PRO A 49 -17.20 9.59 8.26
CA PRO A 49 -16.91 8.17 8.17
C PRO A 49 -17.25 7.47 9.49
N LYS A 50 -17.80 6.25 9.42
CA LYS A 50 -18.14 5.46 10.61
C LYS A 50 -16.89 4.93 11.32
N MET A 51 -15.80 4.72 10.59
CA MET A 51 -14.52 4.22 11.10
C MET A 51 -13.62 5.39 11.46
N SER A 52 -12.89 5.30 12.58
CA SER A 52 -11.89 6.30 12.94
C SER A 52 -10.71 6.30 11.96
N VAL A 53 -10.05 7.45 11.82
CA VAL A 53 -8.92 7.63 10.90
C VAL A 53 -7.78 6.68 11.20
N GLU A 54 -7.53 6.44 12.48
CA GLU A 54 -6.50 5.52 12.93
C GLU A 54 -6.80 4.08 12.50
N ASN A 55 -8.07 3.64 12.60
CA ASN A 55 -8.47 2.32 12.11
C ASN A 55 -8.45 2.21 10.60
N MET A 56 -8.76 3.28 9.85
CA MET A 56 -8.60 3.32 8.40
C MET A 56 -7.14 3.13 8.00
N LEU A 57 -6.22 3.82 8.69
CA LEU A 57 -4.80 3.68 8.45
C LEU A 57 -4.30 2.28 8.81
N LEU A 58 -4.73 1.72 9.95
CA LEU A 58 -4.38 0.35 10.35
C LEU A 58 -4.86 -0.68 9.32
N LEU A 59 -6.06 -0.50 8.76
CA LEU A 59 -6.61 -1.35 7.72
C LEU A 59 -5.73 -1.32 6.46
N ALA A 60 -5.33 -0.14 6.00
CA ALA A 60 -4.45 0.00 4.84
C ALA A 60 -3.05 -0.59 5.08
N LEU A 61 -2.45 -0.34 6.27
CA LEU A 61 -1.14 -0.90 6.64
C LEU A 61 -1.17 -2.42 6.75
N GLU A 62 -2.27 -3.01 7.25
CA GLU A 62 -2.47 -4.46 7.31
C GLU A 62 -2.54 -5.06 5.90
N TYR A 63 -3.28 -4.42 4.99
CA TYR A 63 -3.35 -4.81 3.59
C TYR A 63 -1.96 -4.82 2.93
N TRP A 64 -1.23 -3.72 2.99
CA TRP A 64 0.09 -3.62 2.34
C TRP A 64 1.13 -4.57 2.93
N ARG A 65 1.01 -4.90 4.20
CA ARG A 65 1.97 -5.77 4.87
C ARG A 65 1.69 -7.25 4.66
N GLN A 66 0.43 -7.66 4.67
CA GLN A 66 0.04 -9.07 4.70
C GLN A 66 -0.51 -9.56 3.37
N TYR A 67 -0.86 -8.67 2.46
CA TYR A 67 -1.48 -8.99 1.16
C TYR A 67 -2.72 -9.89 1.27
N ILE A 68 -3.49 -9.74 2.36
CA ILE A 68 -4.75 -10.44 2.56
C ILE A 68 -5.82 -9.91 1.60
N THR A 69 -6.84 -10.70 1.34
CA THR A 69 -7.96 -10.28 0.49
C THR A 69 -8.77 -9.15 1.12
N PHE A 70 -9.40 -8.30 0.32
CA PHE A 70 -10.31 -7.27 0.85
C PHE A 70 -11.53 -7.86 1.55
N ALA A 71 -11.96 -9.07 1.16
CA ALA A 71 -13.02 -9.81 1.86
C ALA A 71 -12.62 -10.13 3.30
N GLU A 72 -11.43 -10.68 3.51
CA GLU A 72 -10.88 -10.98 4.83
C GLU A 72 -10.63 -9.70 5.65
N LEU A 73 -10.10 -8.67 5.01
CA LEU A 73 -9.87 -7.37 5.62
C LEU A 73 -11.20 -6.74 6.07
N GLY A 74 -12.22 -6.79 5.21
CA GLY A 74 -13.57 -6.33 5.53
C GLY A 74 -14.17 -7.07 6.73
N PHE A 75 -14.02 -8.40 6.77
CA PHE A 75 -14.44 -9.22 7.91
C PHE A 75 -13.73 -8.81 9.21
N ASN A 76 -12.40 -8.63 9.16
CA ASN A 76 -11.57 -8.26 10.32
C ASN A 76 -11.91 -6.88 10.90
N TYR A 77 -12.38 -5.94 10.07
CA TYR A 77 -12.74 -4.58 10.48
C TYR A 77 -14.25 -4.32 10.55
N GLY A 78 -15.07 -5.33 10.24
CA GLY A 78 -16.53 -5.22 10.26
C GLY A 78 -17.09 -4.24 9.22
N VAL A 79 -16.51 -4.22 8.03
CA VAL A 79 -16.94 -3.42 6.88
C VAL A 79 -17.11 -4.31 5.64
N ALA A 80 -17.83 -3.82 4.63
CA ALA A 80 -17.95 -4.53 3.36
C ALA A 80 -16.60 -4.55 2.62
N GLU A 81 -16.39 -5.56 1.78
CA GLU A 81 -15.19 -5.70 0.95
C GLU A 81 -14.90 -4.44 0.12
N SER A 82 -15.92 -3.91 -0.56
CA SER A 82 -15.82 -2.67 -1.34
C SER A 82 -15.39 -1.49 -0.48
N THR A 83 -15.91 -1.39 0.75
CA THR A 83 -15.52 -0.34 1.69
C THR A 83 -14.07 -0.47 2.13
N ALA A 84 -13.58 -1.71 2.37
CA ALA A 84 -12.18 -1.95 2.71
C ALA A 84 -11.26 -1.54 1.56
N HIS A 85 -11.62 -1.87 0.31
CA HIS A 85 -10.92 -1.42 -0.90
C HIS A 85 -10.88 0.11 -0.99
N ASP A 86 -12.04 0.78 -0.90
CA ASP A 86 -12.13 2.22 -1.04
C ASP A 86 -11.35 2.98 0.05
N ILE A 87 -11.35 2.47 1.28
CA ILE A 87 -10.54 3.02 2.38
C ILE A 87 -9.05 2.89 2.05
N THR A 88 -8.62 1.72 1.58
CA THR A 88 -7.20 1.47 1.24
C THR A 88 -6.72 2.42 0.15
N VAL A 89 -7.48 2.53 -0.95
CA VAL A 89 -7.17 3.44 -2.07
C VAL A 89 -7.17 4.90 -1.61
N TRP A 90 -8.15 5.30 -0.80
CA TRP A 90 -8.22 6.66 -0.28
C TRP A 90 -7.03 7.03 0.62
N VAL A 91 -6.61 6.11 1.50
CA VAL A 91 -5.44 6.29 2.37
C VAL A 91 -4.18 6.42 1.53
N GLU A 92 -3.97 5.53 0.57
CA GLU A 92 -2.83 5.53 -0.35
C GLU A 92 -2.74 6.85 -1.12
N ASP A 93 -3.80 7.23 -1.80
CA ASP A 93 -3.90 8.46 -2.58
C ASP A 93 -3.60 9.71 -1.73
N THR A 94 -4.16 9.75 -0.52
CA THR A 94 -3.99 10.89 0.38
C THR A 94 -2.54 11.02 0.85
N LEU A 95 -1.91 9.91 1.23
CA LEU A 95 -0.52 9.90 1.68
C LEU A 95 0.45 10.24 0.54
N ILE A 96 0.24 9.71 -0.67
CA ILE A 96 1.06 10.05 -1.85
C ILE A 96 0.93 11.53 -2.20
N LYS A 97 -0.30 12.04 -2.25
CA LYS A 97 -0.57 13.47 -2.56
C LYS A 97 -0.01 14.45 -1.52
N SER A 98 0.24 14.00 -0.30
CA SER A 98 0.90 14.83 0.72
C SER A 98 2.36 15.18 0.38
N GLY A 99 3.00 14.41 -0.50
CA GLY A 99 4.40 14.56 -0.89
C GLY A 99 5.42 14.09 0.16
N ILE A 100 4.99 13.76 1.38
CA ILE A 100 5.88 13.33 2.48
C ILE A 100 6.28 11.85 2.29
N PHE A 101 5.40 11.04 1.72
CA PHE A 101 5.59 9.61 1.50
C PHE A 101 5.80 9.25 0.02
N SER A 102 6.41 10.13 -0.75
CA SER A 102 6.80 9.85 -2.13
C SER A 102 8.14 9.11 -2.17
N LEU A 103 8.26 8.14 -3.09
CA LEU A 103 9.55 7.54 -3.36
C LEU A 103 10.45 8.58 -4.03
N PRO A 104 11.71 8.73 -3.56
CA PRO A 104 12.66 9.62 -4.20
C PRO A 104 12.89 9.17 -5.64
N GLY A 105 12.86 10.11 -6.58
CA GLY A 105 13.16 9.83 -7.98
C GLY A 105 14.60 9.32 -8.17
N LYS A 106 14.85 8.59 -9.26
CA LYS A 106 16.17 8.01 -9.59
C LYS A 106 17.32 9.02 -9.47
N LYS A 107 17.12 10.27 -9.91
CA LYS A 107 18.12 11.34 -9.78
C LYS A 107 18.42 11.67 -8.32
N SER A 108 17.39 11.81 -7.49
CA SER A 108 17.56 12.09 -6.05
C SER A 108 18.33 10.99 -5.33
N LEU A 109 18.11 9.72 -5.71
CA LEU A 109 18.86 8.59 -5.17
C LEU A 109 20.34 8.58 -5.60
N LEU A 110 20.65 9.08 -6.79
CA LEU A 110 22.02 9.16 -7.29
C LEU A 110 22.78 10.36 -6.74
N ASP A 111 22.08 11.46 -6.44
CA ASP A 111 22.67 12.70 -5.94
C ASP A 111 22.86 12.69 -4.41
N ASP A 112 22.21 11.77 -3.69
CA ASP A 112 22.32 11.69 -2.24
C ASP A 112 23.60 10.97 -1.81
N LYS A 113 24.63 11.77 -1.50
CA LYS A 113 25.95 11.29 -1.00
C LYS A 113 25.86 10.55 0.34
N SER A 114 24.74 10.61 1.04
CA SER A 114 24.51 9.88 2.30
C SER A 114 24.15 8.41 2.08
N LEU A 115 23.66 8.06 0.89
CA LEU A 115 23.31 6.70 0.52
C LEU A 115 24.56 5.90 0.17
N LYS A 116 24.99 5.04 1.11
CA LYS A 116 26.14 4.14 0.90
C LYS A 116 25.80 2.90 0.09
N ILE A 117 24.57 2.44 0.16
CA ILE A 117 24.10 1.21 -0.51
C ILE A 117 22.64 1.39 -0.93
N VAL A 118 22.32 1.12 -2.19
CA VAL A 118 20.96 0.99 -2.69
C VAL A 118 20.74 -0.49 -3.00
N LEU A 119 19.87 -1.16 -2.24
CA LEU A 119 19.47 -2.53 -2.50
C LEU A 119 18.28 -2.50 -3.50
N VAL A 120 18.50 -3.03 -4.68
CA VAL A 120 17.44 -3.23 -5.67
C VAL A 120 17.12 -4.71 -5.71
N ASP A 121 15.91 -5.08 -5.30
CA ASP A 121 15.41 -6.44 -5.47
C ASP A 121 14.92 -6.60 -6.91
N VAL A 122 15.70 -7.31 -7.72
CA VAL A 122 15.36 -7.64 -9.10
C VAL A 122 15.05 -9.11 -9.15
N THR A 123 13.78 -9.46 -9.34
CA THR A 123 13.37 -10.82 -9.61
C THR A 123 13.46 -11.08 -11.10
N GLU A 124 14.49 -11.80 -11.55
CA GLU A 124 14.53 -12.36 -12.90
C GLU A 124 13.70 -13.63 -12.96
N SER A 125 12.57 -13.58 -13.64
CA SER A 125 11.85 -14.78 -14.03
C SER A 125 12.49 -15.33 -15.31
N MET A 126 13.20 -16.46 -15.20
CA MET A 126 13.72 -17.15 -16.37
C MET A 126 12.55 -17.65 -17.23
N ILE A 127 12.32 -16.99 -18.35
CA ILE A 127 11.42 -17.52 -19.36
C ILE A 127 12.21 -18.60 -20.12
N GLU A 128 11.79 -19.87 -19.99
CA GLU A 128 12.31 -20.92 -20.86
C GLU A 128 12.09 -20.53 -22.33
N ARG A 129 13.19 -20.23 -23.00
CA ARG A 129 13.13 -19.97 -24.45
C ARG A 129 12.78 -21.29 -25.13
N PRO A 130 11.77 -21.34 -26.02
CA PRO A 130 11.46 -22.54 -26.74
C PRO A 130 12.69 -23.01 -27.52
N LYS A 131 13.11 -24.26 -27.30
CA LYS A 131 14.29 -24.88 -27.92
C LYS A 131 14.17 -25.02 -29.44
N LYS A 132 13.02 -24.70 -30.03
CA LYS A 132 12.80 -24.74 -31.48
C LYS A 132 13.33 -23.49 -32.17
N ASN A 133 14.05 -23.66 -33.25
CA ASN A 133 14.59 -22.61 -34.10
C ASN A 133 13.51 -21.59 -34.47
N LYS A 134 13.77 -20.29 -34.23
CA LYS A 134 12.87 -19.18 -34.55
C LYS A 134 12.27 -19.21 -35.98
N LYS A 135 12.99 -19.79 -36.95
CA LYS A 135 12.53 -19.94 -38.32
C LYS A 135 11.30 -20.86 -38.45
N ASN A 136 11.20 -21.90 -37.65
CA ASN A 136 10.08 -22.85 -37.72
C ASN A 136 8.80 -22.26 -37.11
N ILE A 137 8.89 -21.45 -36.05
CA ILE A 137 7.74 -20.81 -35.40
C ILE A 137 7.10 -19.76 -36.33
N ILE A 138 7.90 -19.04 -37.11
CA ILE A 138 7.41 -18.03 -38.07
C ILE A 138 6.71 -18.71 -39.24
N GLN A 139 7.19 -19.88 -39.72
CA GLN A 139 6.54 -20.63 -40.77
C GLN A 139 5.21 -21.27 -40.33
N GLU A 140 5.12 -21.81 -39.13
CA GLU A 140 3.87 -22.35 -38.60
C GLU A 140 2.80 -21.26 -38.43
N ARG A 141 3.14 -20.07 -37.96
CA ARG A 141 2.21 -18.93 -37.89
C ARG A 141 1.71 -18.45 -39.26
N ARG A 142 2.55 -18.53 -40.31
CA ARG A 142 2.11 -18.17 -41.66
C ARG A 142 1.18 -19.21 -42.31
N ARG A 143 1.26 -20.48 -41.89
CA ARG A 143 0.37 -21.56 -42.38
C ARG A 143 -0.99 -21.59 -41.68
N SER A 144 -1.11 -21.01 -40.47
CA SER A 144 -2.37 -20.96 -39.71
C SER A 144 -3.23 -19.72 -40.02
N ILE A 145 -2.82 -18.87 -40.95
CA ILE A 145 -3.54 -17.65 -41.41
C ILE A 145 -4.04 -17.78 -42.86
N GLN A 146 -3.83 -18.93 -43.53
CA GLN A 146 -4.46 -19.30 -44.78
C GLN A 146 -5.59 -20.33 -44.54
#